data_bf074ccb0d512512c0772d604bdc95af
#
_entry.id   bf074ccb0d512512c0772d604bdc95af
#
_cell.length_a   1.000
_cell.length_b   1.000
_cell.length_c   1.000
_cell.angle_alpha   90.00
_cell.angle_beta   90.00
_cell.angle_gamma   90.00
#
_symmetry.space_group_name_H-M   'P 1'
#
loop_
_entity.id
_entity.type
_entity.pdbx_description
1 polymer ?
#
loop_
_entity_poly.entity_id
_entity_poly.type
_entity_poly.pdbx_seq_one_letter_code
_entity_poly.pdbx_strand_id
1 'polypeptide(L)'
;MDIEIKDLKKVYGNQTVVDIKELTIHAGELIGLVGNNGAGKTTLMRLILDLIKADEGFVMSNGVKVNESEAWKQYTGSFIDGRFLIDFYTPEEYFTFIGNVYGLPKETIDERLACYAPLMHDEILGTKKYIRDFSEGNRQKIGILGAMIINPEVLILD
;
A
#
# COMPACT_ATOMS: atom_id res chain seq x y z
N MET A 1 5.03 5.75 -13.91
CA MET A 1 4.82 4.28 -13.89
C MET A 1 3.36 4.01 -14.15
N ASP A 2 3.03 3.25 -15.18
CA ASP A 2 1.64 2.95 -15.53
C ASP A 2 1.23 1.60 -14.93
N ILE A 3 -0.02 1.50 -14.50
CA ILE A 3 -0.66 0.25 -14.09
C ILE A 3 -1.65 -0.14 -15.16
N GLU A 4 -1.49 -1.30 -15.76
CA GLU A 4 -2.38 -1.83 -16.79
C GLU A 4 -3.07 -3.11 -16.29
N ILE A 5 -4.36 -3.19 -16.50
CA ILE A 5 -5.20 -4.35 -16.15
C ILE A 5 -5.84 -4.86 -17.43
N LYS A 6 -5.74 -6.16 -17.71
CA LYS A 6 -6.32 -6.79 -18.89
C LYS A 6 -7.05 -8.09 -18.54
N ASP A 7 -8.33 -8.16 -18.94
CA ASP A 7 -9.24 -9.29 -18.73
C ASP A 7 -9.21 -9.85 -17.31
N LEU A 8 -8.99 -8.98 -16.31
CA LEU A 8 -8.76 -9.34 -14.92
C LEU A 8 -10.05 -9.83 -14.28
N LYS A 9 -10.05 -11.07 -13.78
CA LYS A 9 -11.20 -11.66 -13.11
C LYS A 9 -10.83 -12.35 -11.81
N LYS A 10 -11.68 -12.18 -10.80
CA LYS A 10 -11.60 -12.88 -9.53
C LYS A 10 -12.97 -13.39 -9.10
N VAL A 11 -13.00 -14.68 -8.80
CA VAL A 11 -14.23 -15.39 -8.40
C VAL A 11 -14.02 -16.03 -7.02
N TYR A 12 -14.98 -15.90 -6.14
CA TYR A 12 -15.03 -16.63 -4.88
C TYR A 12 -16.29 -17.49 -4.83
N GLY A 13 -16.13 -18.81 -4.81
CA GLY A 13 -17.26 -19.73 -4.97
C GLY A 13 -17.95 -19.52 -6.31
N ASN A 14 -19.21 -19.08 -6.28
CA ASN A 14 -20.00 -18.79 -7.49
C ASN A 14 -20.15 -17.28 -7.77
N GLN A 15 -19.46 -16.45 -7.01
CA GLN A 15 -19.58 -14.99 -7.13
C GLN A 15 -18.35 -14.39 -7.80
N THR A 16 -18.54 -13.71 -8.93
CA THR A 16 -17.53 -12.86 -9.54
C THR A 16 -17.44 -11.55 -8.75
N VAL A 17 -16.26 -11.28 -8.18
CA VAL A 17 -16.01 -10.11 -7.31
C VAL A 17 -15.27 -9.02 -8.06
N VAL A 18 -14.41 -9.38 -9.00
CA VAL A 18 -13.72 -8.46 -9.92
C VAL A 18 -13.89 -8.99 -11.34
N ASP A 19 -14.29 -8.11 -12.27
CA ASP A 19 -14.37 -8.39 -13.71
C ASP A 19 -14.07 -7.09 -14.45
N ILE A 20 -12.84 -6.92 -14.88
CA ILE A 20 -12.34 -5.71 -15.55
C ILE A 20 -11.71 -6.12 -16.88
N LYS A 21 -12.31 -5.69 -17.98
CA LYS A 21 -11.80 -5.98 -19.32
C LYS A 21 -10.49 -5.27 -19.60
N GLU A 22 -10.49 -3.97 -19.36
CA GLU A 22 -9.32 -3.13 -19.55
C GLU A 22 -9.40 -1.91 -18.66
N LEU A 23 -8.28 -1.59 -18.02
CA LEU A 23 -8.10 -0.35 -17.27
C LEU A 23 -6.60 0.02 -17.32
N THR A 24 -6.32 1.26 -17.62
CA THR A 24 -4.97 1.83 -17.53
C THR A 24 -5.01 3.03 -16.59
N ILE A 25 -4.09 3.05 -15.65
CA ILE A 25 -3.83 4.18 -14.75
C ILE A 25 -2.47 4.73 -15.14
N HIS A 26 -2.44 5.97 -15.61
CA HIS A 26 -1.20 6.60 -16.07
C HIS A 26 -0.42 7.26 -14.93
N ALA A 27 0.86 7.42 -15.12
CA ALA A 27 1.72 8.16 -14.19
C ALA A 27 1.14 9.56 -13.92
N GLY A 28 1.10 9.93 -12.64
CA GLY A 28 0.57 11.22 -12.19
C GLY A 28 -0.94 11.28 -12.00
N GLU A 29 -1.68 10.21 -12.31
CA GLU A 29 -3.11 10.16 -12.06
C GLU A 29 -3.41 9.85 -10.59
N LEU A 30 -4.47 10.46 -10.07
CA LEU A 30 -5.08 10.15 -8.78
C LEU A 30 -6.45 9.49 -9.03
N ILE A 31 -6.56 8.22 -8.67
CA ILE A 31 -7.77 7.43 -8.88
C ILE A 31 -8.49 7.16 -7.55
N GLY A 32 -9.75 7.55 -7.45
CA GLY A 32 -10.63 7.18 -6.36
C GLY A 32 -11.49 5.96 -6.71
N LEU A 33 -11.34 4.88 -5.95
CA LEU A 33 -12.14 3.67 -6.13
C LEU A 33 -13.37 3.72 -5.22
N VAL A 34 -14.54 3.93 -5.79
CA VAL A 34 -15.80 4.12 -5.07
C VAL A 34 -16.74 2.92 -5.28
N GLY A 35 -17.44 2.51 -4.24
CA GLY A 35 -18.42 1.42 -4.29
C GLY A 35 -18.84 0.97 -2.89
N ASN A 36 -19.93 0.21 -2.82
CA ASN A 36 -20.46 -0.34 -1.57
C ASN A 36 -19.46 -1.31 -0.90
N ASN A 37 -19.67 -1.59 0.39
CA ASN A 37 -18.92 -2.66 1.07
C ASN A 37 -19.19 -4.00 0.37
N GLY A 38 -18.12 -4.75 0.11
CA GLY A 38 -18.20 -5.98 -0.66
C GLY A 38 -18.16 -5.83 -2.19
N ALA A 39 -18.07 -4.59 -2.73
CA ALA A 39 -17.99 -4.37 -4.18
C ALA A 39 -16.65 -4.77 -4.83
N GLY A 40 -15.73 -5.38 -4.09
CA GLY A 40 -14.46 -5.88 -4.64
C GLY A 40 -13.29 -4.88 -4.62
N LYS A 41 -13.43 -3.70 -4.00
CA LYS A 41 -12.37 -2.67 -3.95
C LYS A 41 -11.05 -3.21 -3.39
N THR A 42 -11.06 -3.72 -2.17
CA THR A 42 -9.88 -4.33 -1.54
C THR A 42 -9.37 -5.55 -2.32
N THR A 43 -10.27 -6.32 -2.95
CA THR A 43 -9.88 -7.45 -3.80
C THR A 43 -9.09 -6.98 -5.02
N LEU A 44 -9.55 -5.90 -5.67
CA LEU A 44 -8.82 -5.30 -6.79
C LEU A 44 -7.43 -4.80 -6.36
N MET A 45 -7.34 -4.08 -5.24
CA MET A 45 -6.05 -3.62 -4.73
C MET A 45 -5.09 -4.79 -4.41
N ARG A 46 -5.62 -5.88 -3.84
CA ARG A 46 -4.83 -7.10 -3.59
C ARG A 46 -4.36 -7.79 -4.86
N LEU A 47 -5.15 -7.75 -5.94
CA LEU A 47 -4.75 -8.25 -7.25
C LEU A 47 -3.64 -7.38 -7.87
N ILE A 48 -3.77 -6.06 -7.77
CA ILE A 48 -2.73 -5.13 -8.26
C ILE A 48 -1.41 -5.34 -7.53
N LEU A 49 -1.47 -5.63 -6.22
CA LEU A 49 -0.31 -5.88 -5.37
C LEU A 49 0.17 -7.36 -5.37
N ASP A 50 -0.38 -8.20 -6.24
CA ASP A 50 -0.08 -9.64 -6.31
C ASP A 50 -0.16 -10.37 -4.95
N LEU A 51 -1.03 -9.89 -4.06
CA LEU A 51 -1.29 -10.53 -2.76
C LEU A 51 -2.27 -11.68 -2.86
N ILE A 52 -3.04 -11.74 -3.95
CA ILE A 52 -3.92 -12.84 -4.31
C ILE A 52 -3.82 -13.10 -5.81
N LYS A 53 -3.99 -14.35 -6.20
CA LYS A 53 -3.93 -14.77 -7.60
C LYS A 53 -5.25 -14.44 -8.32
N ALA A 54 -5.16 -13.87 -9.52
CA ALA A 54 -6.28 -13.75 -10.45
C ALA A 54 -6.73 -15.12 -10.98
N ASP A 55 -8.01 -15.27 -11.29
CA ASP A 55 -8.52 -16.48 -11.94
C ASP A 55 -8.37 -16.38 -13.47
N GLU A 56 -8.52 -15.16 -14.02
CA GLU A 56 -8.25 -14.85 -15.43
C GLU A 56 -7.54 -13.49 -15.52
N GLY A 57 -6.85 -13.25 -16.64
CA GLY A 57 -6.19 -11.99 -16.93
C GLY A 57 -4.94 -11.71 -16.09
N PHE A 58 -4.52 -10.47 -16.10
CA PHE A 58 -3.29 -10.05 -15.40
C PHE A 58 -3.26 -8.55 -15.13
N VAL A 59 -2.35 -8.17 -14.24
CA VAL A 59 -1.95 -6.79 -13.97
C VAL A 59 -0.51 -6.61 -14.41
N MET A 60 -0.23 -5.49 -15.06
CA MET A 60 1.14 -5.03 -15.34
C MET A 60 1.44 -3.76 -14.59
N SER A 61 2.67 -3.62 -14.13
CA SER A 61 3.23 -2.39 -13.61
C SER A 61 4.45 -2.04 -14.46
N ASN A 62 4.39 -0.88 -15.11
CA ASN A 62 5.43 -0.43 -16.03
C ASN A 62 5.80 -1.46 -17.11
N GLY A 63 4.79 -2.08 -17.72
CA GLY A 63 4.94 -3.05 -18.81
C GLY A 63 5.37 -4.45 -18.38
N VAL A 64 5.51 -4.73 -17.08
CA VAL A 64 5.90 -6.04 -16.55
C VAL A 64 4.76 -6.59 -15.69
N LYS A 65 4.39 -7.85 -15.90
CA LYS A 65 3.36 -8.48 -15.08
C LYS A 65 3.81 -8.59 -13.62
N VAL A 66 2.94 -8.18 -12.70
CA VAL A 66 3.25 -8.13 -11.26
C VAL A 66 3.52 -9.51 -10.67
N ASN A 67 2.96 -10.56 -11.24
CA ASN A 67 3.16 -11.96 -10.81
C ASN A 67 4.37 -12.65 -11.46
N GLU A 68 5.08 -11.98 -12.37
CA GLU A 68 6.27 -12.51 -13.04
C GLU A 68 7.57 -11.83 -12.57
N SER A 69 7.47 -10.72 -11.84
CA SER A 69 8.61 -9.94 -11.36
C SER A 69 8.29 -9.23 -10.05
N GLU A 70 9.29 -9.08 -9.20
CA GLU A 70 9.18 -8.29 -7.95
C GLU A 70 9.71 -6.87 -8.07
N ALA A 71 10.18 -6.48 -9.27
CA ALA A 71 10.78 -5.16 -9.49
C ALA A 71 9.82 -3.99 -9.13
N TRP A 72 8.52 -4.18 -9.36
CA TRP A 72 7.49 -3.18 -9.03
C TRP A 72 7.40 -2.86 -7.54
N LYS A 73 7.80 -3.77 -6.65
CA LYS A 73 7.81 -3.55 -5.20
C LYS A 73 8.75 -2.43 -4.79
N GLN A 74 9.82 -2.18 -5.55
CA GLN A 74 10.83 -1.16 -5.24
C GLN A 74 10.29 0.28 -5.33
N TYR A 75 9.26 0.50 -6.14
CA TYR A 75 8.66 1.82 -6.36
C TYR A 75 7.19 1.90 -5.96
N THR A 76 6.65 0.86 -5.32
CA THR A 76 5.25 0.82 -4.90
C THR A 76 5.16 0.82 -3.38
N GLY A 77 4.48 1.82 -2.82
CA GLY A 77 4.06 1.85 -1.42
C GLY A 77 2.60 1.41 -1.31
N SER A 78 2.26 0.66 -0.29
CA SER A 78 0.87 0.25 -0.08
C SER A 78 0.51 0.13 1.39
N PHE A 79 -0.73 0.51 1.71
CA PHE A 79 -1.36 0.22 2.98
C PHE A 79 -2.84 -0.09 2.74
N ILE A 80 -3.21 -1.36 2.87
CA ILE A 80 -4.57 -1.86 2.59
C ILE A 80 -5.24 -2.54 3.77
N ASP A 81 -4.52 -2.74 4.89
CA ASP A 81 -5.08 -3.42 6.05
C ASP A 81 -4.19 -3.17 7.29
N GLY A 82 -4.78 -2.62 8.35
CA GLY A 82 -4.08 -2.37 9.62
C GLY A 82 -3.51 -3.62 10.30
N ARG A 83 -3.98 -4.82 9.91
CA ARG A 83 -3.44 -6.10 10.41
C ARG A 83 -2.02 -6.40 9.93
N PHE A 84 -1.53 -5.68 8.92
CA PHE A 84 -0.14 -5.80 8.46
C PHE A 84 0.84 -4.91 9.24
N LEU A 85 0.36 -4.08 10.18
CA LEU A 85 1.23 -3.35 11.09
C LEU A 85 1.91 -4.29 12.07
N ILE A 86 3.14 -3.97 12.43
CA ILE A 86 3.89 -4.73 13.44
C ILE A 86 3.51 -4.18 14.82
N ASP A 87 2.50 -4.76 15.41
CA ASP A 87 1.81 -4.26 16.61
C ASP A 87 2.70 -4.05 17.85
N PHE A 88 3.80 -4.78 17.96
CA PHE A 88 4.75 -4.70 19.06
C PHE A 88 5.99 -3.82 18.80
N TYR A 89 5.99 -3.07 17.68
CA TYR A 89 6.95 -2.00 17.42
C TYR A 89 6.41 -0.66 17.89
N THR A 90 7.33 0.26 18.25
CA THR A 90 7.01 1.68 18.27
C THR A 90 6.93 2.22 16.84
N PRO A 91 6.28 3.37 16.60
CA PRO A 91 6.27 3.97 15.27
C PRO A 91 7.67 4.18 14.69
N GLU A 92 8.63 4.63 15.51
CA GLU A 92 10.01 4.85 15.10
C GLU A 92 10.69 3.55 14.66
N GLU A 93 10.49 2.46 15.41
CA GLU A 93 11.02 1.14 15.05
C GLU A 93 10.40 0.65 13.75
N TYR A 94 9.09 0.85 13.57
CA TYR A 94 8.37 0.46 12.37
C TYR A 94 8.88 1.22 11.13
N PHE A 95 9.01 2.54 11.21
CA PHE A 95 9.52 3.33 10.09
C PHE A 95 10.97 3.00 9.76
N THR A 96 11.79 2.77 10.80
CA THR A 96 13.17 2.32 10.62
C THR A 96 13.23 0.94 9.95
N PHE A 97 12.37 0.02 10.37
CA PHE A 97 12.27 -1.30 9.76
C PHE A 97 11.90 -1.21 8.26
N ILE A 98 10.84 -0.46 7.92
CA ILE A 98 10.44 -0.26 6.52
C ILE A 98 11.58 0.40 5.73
N GLY A 99 12.16 1.47 6.23
CA GLY A 99 13.28 2.13 5.56
C GLY A 99 14.45 1.20 5.29
N ASN A 100 14.82 0.37 6.27
CA ASN A 100 15.91 -0.62 6.12
C ASN A 100 15.60 -1.68 5.05
N VAL A 101 14.34 -2.15 4.94
CA VAL A 101 13.91 -3.09 3.88
C VAL A 101 14.16 -2.51 2.49
N TYR A 102 13.98 -1.19 2.34
CA TYR A 102 14.22 -0.48 1.09
C TYR A 102 15.64 0.13 0.97
N GLY A 103 16.53 -0.18 1.91
CA GLY A 103 17.91 0.31 1.90
C GLY A 103 18.07 1.81 2.14
N LEU A 104 17.10 2.46 2.80
CA LEU A 104 17.16 3.88 3.10
C LEU A 104 18.11 4.16 4.28
N PRO A 105 19.01 5.14 4.17
CA PRO A 105 19.78 5.63 5.30
C PRO A 105 18.88 6.22 6.39
N LYS A 106 19.33 6.14 7.64
CA LYS A 106 18.55 6.67 8.78
C LYS A 106 18.25 8.17 8.62
N GLU A 107 19.21 8.94 8.15
CA GLU A 107 19.07 10.37 7.89
C GLU A 107 17.90 10.65 6.93
N THR A 108 17.79 9.88 5.85
CA THR A 108 16.69 10.01 4.89
C THR A 108 15.34 9.66 5.51
N ILE A 109 15.29 8.65 6.39
CA ILE A 109 14.06 8.29 7.12
C ILE A 109 13.67 9.47 8.02
N ASP A 110 14.59 10.01 8.81
CA ASP A 110 14.34 11.10 9.74
C ASP A 110 13.89 12.39 9.00
N GLU A 111 14.52 12.73 7.87
CA GLU A 111 14.12 13.85 7.02
C GLU A 111 12.68 13.70 6.47
N ARG A 112 12.34 12.51 5.98
CA ARG A 112 10.99 12.24 5.46
C ARG A 112 9.94 12.29 6.56
N LEU A 113 10.23 11.73 7.74
CA LEU A 113 9.34 11.83 8.90
C LEU A 113 9.13 13.28 9.34
N ALA A 114 10.16 14.09 9.30
CA ALA A 114 10.04 15.52 9.59
C ALA A 114 9.11 16.25 8.61
N CYS A 115 9.13 15.89 7.32
CA CYS A 115 8.19 16.41 6.32
C CYS A 115 6.74 16.01 6.63
N TYR A 116 6.52 14.86 7.24
CA TYR A 116 5.18 14.36 7.59
C TYR A 116 4.72 14.74 9.01
N ALA A 117 5.53 15.46 9.78
CA ALA A 117 5.21 15.88 11.15
C ALA A 117 3.82 16.54 11.28
N PRO A 118 3.36 17.41 10.34
CA PRO A 118 2.02 18.00 10.42
C PRO A 118 0.88 16.99 10.40
N LEU A 119 1.06 15.83 9.78
CA LEU A 119 0.05 14.74 9.74
C LEU A 119 0.00 13.95 11.04
N MET A 120 1.07 13.96 11.80
CA MET A 120 1.22 13.19 13.05
C MET A 120 0.72 13.94 14.29
N HIS A 121 0.55 15.27 14.23
CA HIS A 121 0.03 16.14 15.29
C HIS A 121 0.71 15.93 16.67
N ASP A 122 2.01 15.60 16.70
CA ASP A 122 2.79 15.25 17.90
C ASP A 122 2.23 14.06 18.71
N GLU A 123 1.29 13.29 18.14
CA GLU A 123 0.63 12.18 18.83
C GLU A 123 1.28 10.81 18.56
N ILE A 124 2.15 10.71 17.57
CA ILE A 124 2.70 9.44 17.08
C ILE A 124 4.14 9.26 17.52
N LEU A 125 5.04 10.16 17.09
CA LEU A 125 6.47 10.05 17.41
C LEU A 125 6.78 10.51 18.85
N GLY A 126 7.84 9.95 19.44
CA GLY A 126 8.31 10.30 20.78
C GLY A 126 7.46 9.77 21.94
N THR A 127 6.38 9.06 21.67
CA THR A 127 5.43 8.59 22.69
C THR A 127 5.90 7.33 23.42
N LYS A 128 6.83 6.57 22.86
CA LYS A 128 7.30 5.25 23.34
C LYS A 128 6.19 4.19 23.46
N LYS A 129 5.02 4.43 22.85
CA LYS A 129 3.91 3.46 22.80
C LYS A 129 4.14 2.44 21.68
N TYR A 130 3.67 1.22 21.89
CA TYR A 130 3.57 0.26 20.81
C TYR A 130 2.42 0.60 19.86
N ILE A 131 2.53 0.22 18.60
CA ILE A 131 1.51 0.49 17.56
C ILE A 131 0.13 0.00 17.98
N ARG A 132 0.04 -1.16 18.66
CA ARG A 132 -1.23 -1.71 19.19
C ARG A 132 -1.93 -0.82 20.22
N ASP A 133 -1.20 0.08 20.88
CA ASP A 133 -1.72 0.94 21.94
C ASP A 133 -2.25 2.30 21.43
N PHE A 134 -2.16 2.52 20.11
CA PHE A 134 -2.71 3.70 19.45
C PHE A 134 -4.18 3.50 19.06
N SER A 135 -4.89 4.63 18.92
CA SER A 135 -6.23 4.64 18.32
C SER A 135 -6.19 4.12 16.88
N GLU A 136 -7.31 3.60 16.38
CA GLU A 136 -7.41 3.10 15.00
C GLU A 136 -7.00 4.16 13.98
N GLY A 137 -7.41 5.43 14.18
CA GLY A 137 -7.00 6.53 13.30
C GLY A 137 -5.50 6.78 13.28
N ASN A 138 -4.82 6.69 14.44
CA ASN A 138 -3.36 6.83 14.49
C ASN A 138 -2.65 5.59 13.93
N ARG A 139 -3.21 4.40 14.10
CA ARG A 139 -2.71 3.17 13.46
C ARG A 139 -2.78 3.29 11.92
N GLN A 140 -3.88 3.81 11.39
CA GLN A 140 -4.01 4.08 9.94
C GLN A 140 -2.99 5.12 9.47
N LYS A 141 -2.80 6.22 10.20
CA LYS A 141 -1.75 7.20 9.89
C LYS A 141 -0.36 6.56 9.84
N ILE A 142 0.00 5.73 10.82
CA ILE A 142 1.28 5.01 10.87
C ILE A 142 1.43 4.12 9.62
N GLY A 143 0.40 3.38 9.25
CA GLY A 143 0.44 2.52 8.06
C GLY A 143 0.61 3.30 6.76
N ILE A 144 -0.17 4.38 6.58
CA ILE A 144 -0.06 5.27 5.41
C ILE A 144 1.33 5.90 5.33
N LEU A 145 1.84 6.43 6.45
CA LEU A 145 3.19 7.01 6.49
C LEU A 145 4.28 5.98 6.20
N GLY A 146 4.11 4.73 6.68
CA GLY A 146 4.99 3.62 6.33
C GLY A 146 5.01 3.33 4.83
N ALA A 147 3.86 3.41 4.15
CA ALA A 147 3.78 3.26 2.70
C ALA A 147 4.43 4.45 1.95
N MET A 148 4.36 5.65 2.52
CA MET A 148 4.88 6.88 1.90
C MET A 148 6.38 7.11 2.15
N ILE A 149 6.95 6.54 3.22
CA ILE A 149 8.33 6.84 3.64
C ILE A 149 9.37 6.43 2.60
N ILE A 150 9.05 5.47 1.75
CA ILE A 150 9.92 5.03 0.67
C ILE A 150 9.91 5.99 -0.53
N ASN A 151 9.06 7.03 -0.50
CA ASN A 151 8.80 7.96 -1.61
C ASN A 151 8.40 7.22 -2.88
N PRO A 152 7.29 6.47 -2.84
CA PRO A 152 6.89 5.59 -3.93
C PRO A 152 6.44 6.37 -5.16
N GLU A 153 6.62 5.78 -6.36
CA GLU A 153 6.04 6.29 -7.61
C GLU A 153 4.59 5.84 -7.79
N VAL A 154 4.23 4.70 -7.19
CA VAL A 154 2.87 4.18 -7.11
C VAL A 154 2.49 4.04 -5.64
N LEU A 155 1.36 4.62 -5.25
CA LEU A 155 0.82 4.53 -3.88
C LEU A 155 -0.59 3.94 -3.93
N ILE A 156 -0.81 2.85 -3.18
CA ILE A 156 -2.11 2.16 -3.09
C ILE A 156 -2.57 2.16 -1.65
N LEU A 157 -3.71 2.80 -1.39
CA LEU A 157 -4.30 2.94 -0.05
C LEU A 157 -5.77 2.46 -0.06
N ASP A 158 -6.19 1.70 0.98
CA ASP A 158 -7.58 1.27 1.21
C ASP A 158 -8.14 1.85 2.51
#